data_69a902e132ab7235bb86adc98f8f7ae5
#
_entry.id   69a902e132ab7235bb86adc98f8f7ae5
#
_cell.length_a   1.000
_cell.length_b   1.000
_cell.length_c   1.000
_cell.angle_alpha   90.00
_cell.angle_beta   90.00
_cell.angle_gamma   90.00
#
_symmetry.space_group_name_H-M   'P 1'
#
loop_
_entity.id
_entity.type
_entity.pdbx_description
1 polymer ?
#
loop_
_entity_poly.entity_id
_entity_poly.type
_entity_poly.pdbx_seq_one_letter_code
_entity_poly.pdbx_strand_id
1 'polypeptide(L)'
;VKGDIRNFDDVYHFGKGLNALTIEIESVNVEALERLESEGVKIYPRPSALRTINNKITQKRFYSEHGIPTAEFIVTDNLAALRDRADFLPAVHKIGAGGYDGRGVRIIKTKEDIDQGFDTPAVLEKMVTVDKEIAQIIAVSEKGETALYPAVDMVFDSRLNLLDYQICPADLPQNVLWKIEAISLRVVKELKSPGIFAVELFVARQGEVYVNETAPRVHNSGHHTIEANYSSQFDMLWRVILGYPLGNTDLILPGAIVNLVGSEGCEGEAHYEGLDEVLQMDNVFVHIYGKTDTKAGRKMGHVTIISREKQDLVYKAHKIRNTLKVVSK
;
A
#
# COMPACT_ATOMS: atom_id res chain seq x y z
N VAL A 1 24.04 7.83 3.63
CA VAL A 1 24.72 6.72 4.34
C VAL A 1 24.40 5.44 3.59
N LYS A 2 25.40 4.59 3.37
CA LYS A 2 25.23 3.27 2.78
C LYS A 2 25.14 2.24 3.91
N GLY A 3 24.11 1.39 3.89
CA GLY A 3 23.90 0.34 4.90
C GLY A 3 22.74 -0.57 4.52
N ASP A 4 22.48 -1.60 5.33
CA ASP A 4 21.32 -2.49 5.18
C ASP A 4 20.26 -2.11 6.23
N ILE A 5 19.08 -1.71 5.74
CA ILE A 5 17.93 -1.36 6.61
C ILE A 5 17.43 -2.51 7.50
N ARG A 6 17.84 -3.75 7.24
CA ARG A 6 17.51 -4.92 8.06
C ARG A 6 18.55 -5.19 9.16
N ASN A 7 19.72 -4.57 9.04
CA ASN A 7 20.78 -4.71 10.04
C ASN A 7 20.53 -3.75 11.20
N PHE A 8 20.57 -4.27 12.44
CA PHE A 8 20.35 -3.49 13.64
C PHE A 8 21.35 -2.33 13.76
N ASP A 9 22.64 -2.61 13.62
CA ASP A 9 23.71 -1.65 13.83
C ASP A 9 23.65 -0.51 12.79
N ASP A 10 23.39 -0.86 11.51
CA ASP A 10 23.28 0.13 10.44
C ASP A 10 22.12 1.10 10.68
N VAL A 11 20.94 0.59 11.05
CA VAL A 11 19.76 1.42 11.36
C VAL A 11 19.99 2.23 12.63
N TYR A 12 20.53 1.63 13.68
CA TYR A 12 20.82 2.31 14.94
C TYR A 12 21.84 3.44 14.76
N HIS A 13 22.98 3.18 14.10
CA HIS A 13 23.99 4.20 13.87
C HIS A 13 23.51 5.32 12.93
N PHE A 14 22.65 5.00 11.96
CA PHE A 14 22.01 6.01 11.12
C PHE A 14 21.08 6.92 11.91
N GLY A 15 20.26 6.34 12.80
CA GLY A 15 19.23 7.07 13.55
C GLY A 15 19.76 7.80 14.80
N LYS A 16 20.90 7.35 15.35
CA LYS A 16 21.46 7.91 16.57
C LYS A 16 21.80 9.39 16.44
N GLY A 17 21.23 10.19 17.31
CA GLY A 17 21.43 11.65 17.34
C GLY A 17 20.54 12.42 16.38
N LEU A 18 19.63 11.77 15.66
CA LEU A 18 18.58 12.44 14.92
C LEU A 18 17.45 12.92 15.87
N ASN A 19 16.78 14.00 15.50
CA ASN A 19 15.60 14.46 16.22
C ASN A 19 14.36 13.61 15.89
N ALA A 20 14.28 13.15 14.63
CA ALA A 20 13.19 12.31 14.14
C ALA A 20 13.65 11.40 13.02
N LEU A 21 12.99 10.25 12.87
CA LEU A 21 13.22 9.27 11.82
C LEU A 21 11.88 8.77 11.30
N THR A 22 11.76 8.61 9.98
CA THR A 22 10.63 7.95 9.34
C THR A 22 11.12 6.85 8.42
N ILE A 23 10.21 6.01 7.97
CA ILE A 23 10.49 4.89 7.07
C ILE A 23 9.85 5.09 5.70
N GLU A 24 10.43 4.49 4.68
CA GLU A 24 9.86 4.38 3.33
C GLU A 24 9.56 2.92 2.96
N ILE A 25 10.21 1.96 3.67
CA ILE A 25 10.02 0.52 3.51
C ILE A 25 9.75 -0.11 4.87
N GLU A 26 8.76 -1.01 4.96
CA GLU A 26 8.36 -1.67 6.21
C GLU A 26 9.39 -2.69 6.71
N SER A 27 10.20 -3.26 5.83
CA SER A 27 11.20 -4.30 6.17
C SER A 27 12.45 -3.78 6.89
N VAL A 28 12.33 -2.65 7.57
CA VAL A 28 13.38 -2.07 8.43
C VAL A 28 13.52 -2.86 9.73
N ASN A 29 14.72 -2.85 10.32
CA ASN A 29 14.95 -3.45 11.63
C ASN A 29 14.20 -2.70 12.72
N VAL A 30 13.12 -3.31 13.24
CA VAL A 30 12.22 -2.69 14.23
C VAL A 30 12.88 -2.60 15.61
N GLU A 31 13.73 -3.55 15.99
CA GLU A 31 14.47 -3.54 17.25
C GLU A 31 15.37 -2.30 17.35
N ALA A 32 16.05 -1.94 16.25
CA ALA A 32 16.86 -0.73 16.19
C ALA A 32 16.02 0.53 16.33
N LEU A 33 14.82 0.57 15.73
CA LEU A 33 13.88 1.69 15.88
C LEU A 33 13.36 1.81 17.31
N GLU A 34 13.04 0.69 17.97
CA GLU A 34 12.64 0.64 19.40
C GLU A 34 13.76 1.17 20.30
N ARG A 35 15.00 0.80 20.01
CA ARG A 35 16.17 1.30 20.75
C ARG A 35 16.32 2.82 20.57
N LEU A 36 16.21 3.33 19.36
CA LEU A 36 16.27 4.76 19.06
C LEU A 36 15.13 5.53 19.75
N GLU A 37 13.91 5.00 19.73
CA GLU A 37 12.75 5.59 20.40
C GLU A 37 13.00 5.67 21.93
N SER A 38 13.56 4.61 22.54
CA SER A 38 13.91 4.60 23.97
C SER A 38 14.99 5.61 24.34
N GLU A 39 15.83 6.00 23.39
CA GLU A 39 16.86 7.03 23.54
C GLU A 39 16.38 8.46 23.18
N GLY A 40 15.07 8.61 22.86
CA GLY A 40 14.43 9.90 22.65
C GLY A 40 14.34 10.36 21.19
N VAL A 41 14.73 9.53 20.22
CA VAL A 41 14.50 9.80 18.80
C VAL A 41 13.01 9.59 18.49
N LYS A 42 12.35 10.57 17.89
CA LYS A 42 10.96 10.41 17.44
C LYS A 42 10.89 9.53 16.21
N ILE A 43 10.13 8.45 16.27
CA ILE A 43 9.98 7.51 15.15
C ILE A 43 8.56 7.59 14.57
N TYR A 44 8.47 7.75 13.24
CA TYR A 44 7.22 7.89 12.50
C TYR A 44 7.11 6.82 11.39
N PRO A 45 6.16 5.87 11.48
CA PRO A 45 5.28 5.60 12.61
C PRO A 45 6.06 4.98 13.78
N ARG A 46 5.43 4.91 14.96
CA ARG A 46 6.04 4.28 16.14
C ARG A 46 6.39 2.82 15.87
N PRO A 47 7.49 2.32 16.43
CA PRO A 47 7.89 0.92 16.26
C PRO A 47 6.81 -0.09 16.65
N SER A 48 5.97 0.23 17.64
CA SER A 48 4.84 -0.62 18.05
C SER A 48 3.82 -0.82 16.93
N ALA A 49 3.53 0.21 16.13
CA ALA A 49 2.66 0.08 14.97
C ALA A 49 3.31 -0.78 13.86
N LEU A 50 4.63 -0.65 13.67
CA LEU A 50 5.37 -1.50 12.73
C LEU A 50 5.35 -2.97 13.16
N ARG A 51 5.50 -3.28 14.44
CA ARG A 51 5.36 -4.64 14.97
C ARG A 51 4.00 -5.26 14.63
N THR A 52 2.95 -4.46 14.74
CA THR A 52 1.59 -4.91 14.42
C THR A 52 1.43 -5.18 12.93
N ILE A 53 1.97 -4.28 12.08
CA ILE A 53 1.70 -4.26 10.64
C ILE A 53 2.62 -5.21 9.86
N ASN A 54 3.90 -5.34 10.26
CA ASN A 54 4.91 -6.09 9.49
C ASN A 54 4.68 -7.61 9.43
N ASN A 55 3.76 -8.13 10.21
CA ASN A 55 3.39 -9.55 10.17
C ASN A 55 1.88 -9.68 9.96
N LYS A 56 1.47 -10.37 8.90
CA LYS A 56 0.05 -10.54 8.56
C LYS A 56 -0.77 -11.26 9.64
N ILE A 57 -0.13 -12.11 10.44
CA ILE A 57 -0.79 -12.79 11.57
C ILE A 57 -1.11 -11.78 12.67
N THR A 58 -0.12 -10.97 13.07
CA THR A 58 -0.32 -9.93 14.10
C THR A 58 -1.30 -8.87 13.61
N GLN A 59 -1.22 -8.48 12.35
CA GLN A 59 -2.12 -7.52 11.74
C GLN A 59 -3.58 -8.01 11.73
N LYS A 60 -3.83 -9.27 11.34
CA LYS A 60 -5.18 -9.84 11.34
C LYS A 60 -5.75 -10.03 12.76
N ARG A 61 -4.91 -10.46 13.72
CA ARG A 61 -5.30 -10.51 15.13
C ARG A 61 -5.67 -9.13 15.66
N PHE A 62 -4.87 -8.12 15.37
CA PHE A 62 -5.15 -6.73 15.71
C PHE A 62 -6.52 -6.27 15.18
N TYR A 63 -6.84 -6.54 13.93
CA TYR A 63 -8.16 -6.19 13.39
C TYR A 63 -9.29 -6.90 14.15
N SER A 64 -9.15 -8.20 14.40
CA SER A 64 -10.14 -8.99 15.11
C SER A 64 -10.35 -8.50 16.56
N GLU A 65 -9.26 -8.28 17.29
CA GLU A 65 -9.27 -7.83 18.70
C GLU A 65 -9.93 -6.47 18.88
N HIS A 66 -9.77 -5.57 17.88
CA HIS A 66 -10.38 -4.26 17.90
C HIS A 66 -11.72 -4.17 17.15
N GLY A 67 -12.28 -5.31 16.73
CA GLY A 67 -13.56 -5.38 16.00
C GLY A 67 -13.54 -4.59 14.69
N ILE A 68 -12.40 -4.53 14.02
CA ILE A 68 -12.22 -3.95 12.68
C ILE A 68 -12.63 -5.00 11.65
N PRO A 69 -13.58 -4.73 10.75
CA PRO A 69 -14.02 -5.71 9.76
C PRO A 69 -12.86 -6.14 8.87
N THR A 70 -12.61 -7.44 8.82
CA THR A 70 -11.64 -8.07 7.91
C THR A 70 -12.19 -9.43 7.48
N ALA A 71 -11.65 -10.03 6.41
CA ALA A 71 -12.05 -11.37 6.00
C ALA A 71 -11.88 -12.36 7.17
N GLU A 72 -12.81 -13.29 7.32
CA GLU A 72 -12.67 -14.38 8.29
C GLU A 72 -11.35 -15.11 8.04
N PHE A 73 -10.62 -15.42 9.11
CA PHE A 73 -9.29 -16.01 8.98
C PHE A 73 -8.98 -16.98 10.09
N ILE A 74 -8.05 -17.86 9.79
CA ILE A 74 -7.38 -18.75 10.77
C ILE A 74 -5.88 -18.66 10.58
N VAL A 75 -5.11 -19.00 11.61
CA VAL A 75 -3.66 -19.08 11.53
C VAL A 75 -3.27 -20.55 11.38
N THR A 76 -2.35 -20.81 10.44
CA THR A 76 -1.74 -22.12 10.21
C THR A 76 -0.23 -22.02 10.45
N ASP A 77 0.33 -22.94 11.22
CA ASP A 77 1.77 -22.90 11.54
C ASP A 77 2.64 -23.50 10.42
N ASN A 78 2.05 -24.41 9.65
CA ASN A 78 2.72 -25.15 8.59
C ASN A 78 1.71 -25.78 7.61
N LEU A 79 2.21 -26.50 6.62
CA LEU A 79 1.39 -27.16 5.60
C LEU A 79 0.50 -28.28 6.16
N ALA A 80 0.94 -28.97 7.22
CA ALA A 80 0.11 -30.00 7.87
C ALA A 80 -1.13 -29.35 8.52
N ALA A 81 -0.93 -28.26 9.27
CA ALA A 81 -2.03 -27.48 9.86
C ALA A 81 -2.99 -26.94 8.78
N LEU A 82 -2.49 -26.57 7.60
CA LEU A 82 -3.33 -26.17 6.47
C LEU A 82 -4.19 -27.34 5.96
N ARG A 83 -3.64 -28.56 5.88
CA ARG A 83 -4.41 -29.76 5.48
C ARG A 83 -5.55 -30.07 6.44
N ASP A 84 -5.32 -29.87 7.75
CA ASP A 84 -6.35 -30.09 8.79
C ASP A 84 -7.51 -29.09 8.70
N ARG A 85 -7.33 -27.99 7.96
CA ARG A 85 -8.33 -26.93 7.76
C ARG A 85 -8.89 -26.88 6.33
N ALA A 86 -8.91 -28.02 5.67
CA ALA A 86 -9.48 -28.14 4.31
C ALA A 86 -10.99 -27.80 4.23
N ASP A 87 -11.70 -27.79 5.36
CA ASP A 87 -13.08 -27.32 5.50
C ASP A 87 -13.21 -25.79 5.33
N PHE A 88 -12.12 -25.04 5.48
CA PHE A 88 -12.10 -23.59 5.35
C PHE A 88 -11.98 -23.11 3.89
N LEU A 89 -11.74 -24.00 2.94
CA LEU A 89 -11.60 -23.66 1.52
C LEU A 89 -12.94 -23.28 0.85
N PRO A 90 -12.96 -22.46 -0.21
CA PRO A 90 -11.80 -21.81 -0.83
C PRO A 90 -11.28 -20.64 -0.01
N ALA A 91 -9.96 -20.44 -0.02
CA ALA A 91 -9.30 -19.45 0.83
C ALA A 91 -8.03 -18.87 0.17
N VAL A 92 -7.55 -17.75 0.72
CA VAL A 92 -6.28 -17.13 0.34
C VAL A 92 -5.27 -17.39 1.46
N HIS A 93 -4.17 -18.05 1.15
CA HIS A 93 -3.10 -18.34 2.10
C HIS A 93 -1.98 -17.32 1.94
N LYS A 94 -1.68 -16.57 3.03
CA LYS A 94 -0.72 -15.47 3.03
C LYS A 94 0.35 -15.72 4.08
N ILE A 95 1.62 -15.69 3.70
CA ILE A 95 2.71 -15.88 4.68
C ILE A 95 2.68 -14.78 5.74
N GLY A 96 3.02 -15.11 6.98
CA GLY A 96 2.99 -14.17 8.09
C GLY A 96 3.96 -13.01 7.92
N ALA A 97 5.20 -13.29 7.53
CA ALA A 97 6.25 -12.29 7.37
C ALA A 97 6.97 -12.42 6.01
N GLY A 98 7.49 -11.31 5.47
CA GLY A 98 8.33 -11.30 4.27
C GLY A 98 7.59 -11.32 2.92
N GLY A 99 6.25 -11.29 2.89
CA GLY A 99 5.47 -11.15 1.66
C GLY A 99 5.32 -9.68 1.23
N TYR A 100 5.47 -9.39 -0.06
CA TYR A 100 5.29 -8.07 -0.66
C TYR A 100 4.87 -8.19 -2.14
N ASP A 101 4.15 -7.20 -2.67
CA ASP A 101 3.72 -7.10 -4.07
C ASP A 101 3.17 -8.45 -4.63
N GLY A 102 2.23 -9.09 -3.90
CA GLY A 102 1.63 -10.38 -4.26
C GLY A 102 2.53 -11.61 -4.04
N ARG A 103 3.82 -11.43 -3.72
CA ARG A 103 4.69 -12.52 -3.30
C ARG A 103 4.36 -12.94 -1.88
N GLY A 104 4.18 -14.22 -1.66
CA GLY A 104 3.71 -14.73 -0.37
C GLY A 104 2.19 -14.79 -0.24
N VAL A 105 1.46 -14.82 -1.36
CA VAL A 105 0.02 -15.05 -1.44
C VAL A 105 -0.24 -16.24 -2.36
N ARG A 106 -1.12 -17.15 -1.94
CA ARG A 106 -1.58 -18.30 -2.72
C ARG A 106 -3.09 -18.43 -2.58
N ILE A 107 -3.76 -18.65 -3.69
CA ILE A 107 -5.19 -18.98 -3.70
C ILE A 107 -5.31 -20.51 -3.64
N ILE A 108 -5.91 -21.01 -2.57
CA ILE A 108 -6.17 -22.45 -2.37
C ILE A 108 -7.67 -22.66 -2.55
N LYS A 109 -8.06 -23.20 -3.69
CA LYS A 109 -9.48 -23.37 -4.04
C LYS A 109 -10.02 -24.69 -3.56
N THR A 110 -9.22 -25.74 -3.69
CA THR A 110 -9.61 -27.13 -3.42
C THR A 110 -8.57 -27.83 -2.56
N LYS A 111 -8.85 -29.05 -2.10
CA LYS A 111 -7.91 -29.86 -1.33
C LYS A 111 -6.64 -30.20 -2.10
N GLU A 112 -6.75 -30.34 -3.40
CA GLU A 112 -5.64 -30.65 -4.31
C GLU A 112 -4.64 -29.48 -4.42
N ASP A 113 -5.09 -28.26 -4.15
CA ASP A 113 -4.25 -27.06 -4.19
C ASP A 113 -3.43 -26.86 -2.90
N ILE A 114 -3.69 -27.61 -1.83
CA ILE A 114 -3.10 -27.39 -0.51
C ILE A 114 -1.57 -27.45 -0.56
N ASP A 115 -1.00 -28.32 -1.38
CA ASP A 115 0.46 -28.47 -1.52
C ASP A 115 1.15 -27.23 -2.15
N GLN A 116 0.38 -26.29 -2.73
CA GLN A 116 0.87 -25.00 -3.17
C GLN A 116 0.97 -23.97 -2.02
N GLY A 117 0.43 -24.30 -0.86
CA GLY A 117 0.48 -23.47 0.35
C GLY A 117 1.91 -23.28 0.89
N PHE A 118 2.02 -22.46 1.92
CA PHE A 118 3.31 -22.18 2.56
C PHE A 118 3.50 -23.11 3.77
N ASP A 119 4.68 -23.73 3.86
CA ASP A 119 5.10 -24.55 5.00
C ASP A 119 5.79 -23.67 6.07
N THR A 120 5.08 -22.63 6.52
CA THR A 120 5.54 -21.64 7.50
C THR A 120 4.32 -20.97 8.14
N PRO A 121 4.46 -20.29 9.29
CA PRO A 121 3.35 -19.56 9.90
C PRO A 121 2.71 -18.59 8.92
N ALA A 122 1.41 -18.73 8.72
CA ALA A 122 0.65 -18.03 7.69
C ALA A 122 -0.79 -17.76 8.15
N VAL A 123 -1.49 -16.88 7.43
CA VAL A 123 -2.92 -16.61 7.59
C VAL A 123 -3.66 -17.28 6.44
N LEU A 124 -4.66 -18.06 6.73
CA LEU A 124 -5.63 -18.56 5.76
C LEU A 124 -6.90 -17.73 5.88
N GLU A 125 -7.18 -16.92 4.85
CA GLU A 125 -8.31 -15.99 4.80
C GLU A 125 -9.42 -16.55 3.91
N LYS A 126 -10.67 -16.50 4.38
CA LYS A 126 -11.82 -16.81 3.55
C LYS A 126 -11.85 -15.91 2.32
N MET A 127 -12.09 -16.48 1.15
CA MET A 127 -12.21 -15.68 -0.07
C MET A 127 -13.39 -14.72 0.02
N VAL A 128 -13.12 -13.43 -0.16
CA VAL A 128 -14.14 -12.39 -0.32
C VAL A 128 -14.45 -12.24 -1.82
N THR A 129 -15.75 -12.17 -2.16
CA THR A 129 -16.14 -11.81 -3.54
C THR A 129 -16.01 -10.31 -3.69
N VAL A 130 -14.84 -9.88 -4.12
CA VAL A 130 -14.48 -8.47 -4.26
C VAL A 130 -15.18 -7.87 -5.48
N ASP A 131 -15.84 -6.74 -5.29
CA ASP A 131 -16.37 -5.88 -6.36
C ASP A 131 -15.36 -4.78 -6.69
N LYS A 132 -14.80 -4.13 -5.65
CA LYS A 132 -13.76 -3.10 -5.78
C LYS A 132 -12.69 -3.24 -4.72
N GLU A 133 -11.46 -2.91 -5.11
CA GLU A 133 -10.34 -2.71 -4.20
C GLU A 133 -10.11 -1.23 -4.00
N ILE A 134 -10.09 -0.79 -2.76
CA ILE A 134 -10.01 0.62 -2.38
C ILE A 134 -8.81 0.86 -1.48
N ALA A 135 -8.16 2.00 -1.65
CA ALA A 135 -7.17 2.49 -0.69
C ALA A 135 -7.62 3.81 -0.06
N GLN A 136 -7.41 3.94 1.25
CA GLN A 136 -7.65 5.16 2.02
C GLN A 136 -6.36 5.64 2.65
N ILE A 137 -5.88 6.81 2.24
CA ILE A 137 -4.69 7.44 2.86
C ILE A 137 -5.14 8.30 4.04
N ILE A 138 -4.42 8.19 5.16
CA ILE A 138 -4.72 8.91 6.39
C ILE A 138 -3.43 9.43 7.01
N ALA A 139 -3.43 10.71 7.38
CA ALA A 139 -2.40 11.30 8.23
C ALA A 139 -2.87 11.34 9.67
N VAL A 140 -1.97 11.07 10.59
CA VAL A 140 -2.20 11.17 12.04
C VAL A 140 -1.10 12.03 12.66
N SER A 141 -1.47 13.14 13.33
CA SER A 141 -0.53 14.00 14.02
C SER A 141 -0.11 13.40 15.37
N GLU A 142 0.95 13.95 15.98
CA GLU A 142 1.36 13.61 17.36
C GLU A 142 0.26 13.83 18.40
N LYS A 143 -0.68 14.75 18.12
CA LYS A 143 -1.83 15.04 18.97
C LYS A 143 -3.01 14.09 18.74
N GLY A 144 -2.91 13.18 17.76
CA GLY A 144 -3.99 12.29 17.38
C GLY A 144 -5.03 12.93 16.43
N GLU A 145 -4.77 14.14 15.92
CA GLU A 145 -5.59 14.73 14.86
C GLU A 145 -5.42 13.91 13.59
N THR A 146 -6.49 13.76 12.80
CA THR A 146 -6.48 12.96 11.57
C THR A 146 -6.89 13.79 10.36
N ALA A 147 -6.26 13.55 9.22
CA ALA A 147 -6.67 14.06 7.92
C ALA A 147 -6.76 12.90 6.93
N LEU A 148 -7.95 12.72 6.33
CA LEU A 148 -8.22 11.66 5.36
C LEU A 148 -8.17 12.25 3.96
N TYR A 149 -7.49 11.55 3.04
CA TYR A 149 -7.61 11.83 1.61
C TYR A 149 -8.87 11.15 1.06
N PRO A 150 -9.45 11.62 -0.04
CA PRO A 150 -10.51 10.89 -0.72
C PRO A 150 -10.08 9.47 -1.08
N ALA A 151 -11.00 8.53 -0.97
CA ALA A 151 -10.75 7.12 -1.27
C ALA A 151 -10.36 6.90 -2.73
N VAL A 152 -9.45 5.96 -2.97
CA VAL A 152 -8.88 5.64 -4.28
C VAL A 152 -9.39 4.28 -4.75
N ASP A 153 -9.93 4.22 -5.96
CA ASP A 153 -10.31 2.98 -6.63
C ASP A 153 -9.08 2.37 -7.30
N MET A 154 -8.70 1.17 -6.90
CA MET A 154 -7.57 0.42 -7.46
C MET A 154 -8.07 -0.56 -8.50
N VAL A 155 -7.78 -0.31 -9.78
CA VAL A 155 -8.24 -1.13 -10.89
C VAL A 155 -7.15 -2.13 -11.28
N PHE A 156 -7.48 -3.42 -11.22
CA PHE A 156 -6.56 -4.50 -11.57
C PHE A 156 -6.86 -5.06 -12.97
N ASP A 157 -5.81 -5.39 -13.71
CA ASP A 157 -5.96 -6.19 -14.93
C ASP A 157 -6.35 -7.61 -14.53
N SER A 158 -7.55 -8.03 -14.91
CA SER A 158 -8.11 -9.33 -14.53
C SER A 158 -7.33 -10.53 -15.08
N ARG A 159 -6.49 -10.34 -16.11
CA ARG A 159 -5.68 -11.40 -16.74
C ARG A 159 -4.32 -11.56 -16.07
N LEU A 160 -3.72 -10.42 -15.69
CA LEU A 160 -2.36 -10.38 -15.12
C LEU A 160 -2.36 -10.32 -13.60
N ASN A 161 -3.52 -10.03 -12.98
CA ASN A 161 -3.66 -9.77 -11.54
C ASN A 161 -2.66 -8.72 -11.04
N LEU A 162 -2.39 -7.72 -11.89
CA LEU A 162 -1.52 -6.60 -11.57
C LEU A 162 -2.34 -5.32 -11.55
N LEU A 163 -1.98 -4.41 -10.65
CA LEU A 163 -2.59 -3.09 -10.59
C LEU A 163 -2.38 -2.37 -11.93
N ASP A 164 -3.47 -2.10 -12.63
CA ASP A 164 -3.48 -1.46 -13.94
C ASP A 164 -3.34 0.06 -13.80
N TYR A 165 -4.31 0.67 -13.13
CA TYR A 165 -4.31 2.09 -12.79
C TYR A 165 -5.16 2.33 -11.54
N GLN A 166 -5.08 3.56 -11.03
CA GLN A 166 -5.86 3.99 -9.87
C GLN A 166 -6.59 5.27 -10.20
N ILE A 167 -7.77 5.47 -9.63
CA ILE A 167 -8.57 6.70 -9.82
C ILE A 167 -9.00 7.25 -8.46
N CYS A 168 -8.83 8.54 -8.27
CA CYS A 168 -9.32 9.30 -7.13
C CYS A 168 -10.21 10.46 -7.62
N PRO A 169 -11.40 10.66 -7.02
CA PRO A 169 -12.01 9.86 -5.97
C PRO A 169 -12.60 8.54 -6.48
N ALA A 170 -12.71 7.56 -5.60
CA ALA A 170 -13.38 6.30 -5.88
C ALA A 170 -14.87 6.53 -6.18
N ASP A 171 -15.39 5.86 -7.19
CA ASP A 171 -16.78 5.90 -7.59
C ASP A 171 -17.59 4.86 -6.80
N LEU A 172 -18.09 5.26 -5.64
CA LEU A 172 -18.84 4.43 -4.70
C LEU A 172 -20.04 5.19 -4.12
N PRO A 173 -21.11 4.48 -3.74
CA PRO A 173 -22.22 5.07 -3.01
C PRO A 173 -21.75 5.73 -1.71
N GLN A 174 -22.34 6.87 -1.33
CA GLN A 174 -21.94 7.66 -0.17
C GLN A 174 -21.94 6.86 1.15
N ASN A 175 -22.90 5.96 1.32
CA ASN A 175 -22.98 5.10 2.50
C ASN A 175 -21.81 4.09 2.58
N VAL A 176 -21.23 3.69 1.45
CA VAL A 176 -20.04 2.83 1.40
C VAL A 176 -18.79 3.66 1.71
N LEU A 177 -18.68 4.88 1.16
CA LEU A 177 -17.59 5.81 1.49
C LEU A 177 -17.54 6.11 2.99
N TRP A 178 -18.66 6.38 3.64
CA TRP A 178 -18.71 6.58 5.09
C TRP A 178 -18.25 5.35 5.88
N LYS A 179 -18.56 4.12 5.41
CA LYS A 179 -18.05 2.90 6.05
C LYS A 179 -16.51 2.79 5.90
N ILE A 180 -15.98 3.08 4.71
CA ILE A 180 -14.54 3.08 4.44
C ILE A 180 -13.83 4.07 5.37
N GLU A 181 -14.31 5.30 5.47
CA GLU A 181 -13.76 6.32 6.36
C GLU A 181 -13.79 5.90 7.83
N ALA A 182 -14.95 5.42 8.32
CA ALA A 182 -15.12 5.01 9.71
C ALA A 182 -14.20 3.82 10.08
N ILE A 183 -14.08 2.83 9.20
CA ILE A 183 -13.21 1.67 9.40
C ILE A 183 -11.74 2.11 9.41
N SER A 184 -11.34 2.93 8.44
CA SER A 184 -9.97 3.41 8.29
C SER A 184 -9.54 4.29 9.45
N LEU A 185 -10.41 5.18 9.93
CA LEU A 185 -10.17 5.97 11.15
C LEU A 185 -10.01 5.06 12.38
N ARG A 186 -10.81 4.00 12.49
CA ARG A 186 -10.68 3.04 13.58
C ARG A 186 -9.34 2.33 13.56
N VAL A 187 -8.86 1.89 12.37
CA VAL A 187 -7.53 1.28 12.22
C VAL A 187 -6.45 2.18 12.78
N VAL A 188 -6.35 3.42 12.31
CA VAL A 188 -5.26 4.33 12.74
C VAL A 188 -5.38 4.77 14.20
N LYS A 189 -6.60 4.91 14.72
CA LYS A 189 -6.86 5.22 16.13
C LYS A 189 -6.34 4.12 17.05
N GLU A 190 -6.59 2.86 16.71
CA GLU A 190 -6.16 1.71 17.52
C GLU A 190 -4.66 1.43 17.37
N LEU A 191 -4.02 1.80 16.26
CA LEU A 191 -2.56 1.76 16.09
C LEU A 191 -1.84 2.74 17.02
N LYS A 192 -2.48 3.80 17.49
CA LYS A 192 -1.96 4.80 18.44
C LYS A 192 -0.60 5.37 18.03
N SER A 193 -0.43 5.60 16.75
CA SER A 193 0.83 6.06 16.17
C SER A 193 0.63 7.26 15.25
N PRO A 194 1.40 8.33 15.39
CA PRO A 194 1.46 9.38 14.36
C PRO A 194 2.16 8.84 13.11
N GLY A 195 1.84 9.42 11.96
CA GLY A 195 2.43 9.02 10.69
C GLY A 195 1.46 9.16 9.52
N ILE A 196 1.85 8.59 8.39
CA ILE A 196 0.99 8.38 7.23
C ILE A 196 0.69 6.89 7.11
N PHE A 197 -0.57 6.57 6.87
CA PHE A 197 -1.05 5.21 6.73
C PHE A 197 -1.88 5.08 5.45
N ALA A 198 -1.76 3.94 4.79
CA ALA A 198 -2.66 3.53 3.74
C ALA A 198 -3.41 2.28 4.21
N VAL A 199 -4.74 2.37 4.26
CA VAL A 199 -5.60 1.22 4.55
C VAL A 199 -6.15 0.71 3.23
N GLU A 200 -5.83 -0.53 2.88
CA GLU A 200 -6.40 -1.22 1.72
C GLU A 200 -7.63 -2.00 2.13
N LEU A 201 -8.70 -1.85 1.36
CA LEU A 201 -10.00 -2.41 1.69
C LEU A 201 -10.61 -3.11 0.48
N PHE A 202 -11.33 -4.18 0.74
CA PHE A 202 -12.22 -4.83 -0.20
C PHE A 202 -13.66 -4.33 0.02
N VAL A 203 -14.29 -3.91 -1.05
CA VAL A 203 -15.74 -3.66 -1.09
C VAL A 203 -16.39 -4.83 -1.79
N ALA A 204 -17.26 -5.56 -1.09
CA ALA A 204 -18.03 -6.65 -1.65
C ALA A 204 -19.27 -6.13 -2.38
N ARG A 205 -19.90 -6.98 -3.23
CA ARG A 205 -21.04 -6.59 -4.08
C ARG A 205 -22.25 -6.03 -3.33
N GLN A 206 -22.44 -6.42 -2.07
CA GLN A 206 -23.56 -5.95 -1.25
C GLN A 206 -23.16 -4.72 -0.42
N GLY A 207 -21.97 -4.15 -0.63
CA GLY A 207 -21.46 -2.96 0.04
C GLY A 207 -20.92 -3.22 1.45
N GLU A 208 -20.58 -4.47 1.77
CA GLU A 208 -19.71 -4.78 2.91
C GLU A 208 -18.28 -4.33 2.62
N VAL A 209 -17.61 -3.88 3.67
CA VAL A 209 -16.25 -3.36 3.59
C VAL A 209 -15.36 -4.14 4.55
N TYR A 210 -14.26 -4.67 4.04
CA TYR A 210 -13.28 -5.45 4.80
C TYR A 210 -11.89 -4.88 4.64
N VAL A 211 -11.14 -4.70 5.74
CA VAL A 211 -9.74 -4.35 5.66
C VAL A 211 -8.94 -5.54 5.14
N ASN A 212 -8.20 -5.32 4.06
CA ASN A 212 -7.23 -6.26 3.52
C ASN A 212 -5.91 -6.15 4.30
N GLU A 213 -5.26 -4.99 4.21
CA GLU A 213 -4.01 -4.71 4.91
C GLU A 213 -3.83 -3.20 5.17
N THR A 214 -2.84 -2.86 5.98
CA THR A 214 -2.45 -1.48 6.27
C THR A 214 -0.96 -1.31 6.01
N ALA A 215 -0.59 -0.26 5.28
CA ALA A 215 0.80 0.16 5.11
C ALA A 215 1.08 1.39 6.00
N PRO A 216 2.20 1.40 6.74
CA PRO A 216 2.49 2.43 7.75
C PRO A 216 3.44 3.51 7.20
N ARG A 217 3.24 3.97 5.98
CA ARG A 217 4.12 4.91 5.24
C ARG A 217 3.39 5.56 4.08
N VAL A 218 4.06 6.51 3.42
CA VAL A 218 3.62 6.96 2.09
C VAL A 218 3.43 5.76 1.16
N HIS A 219 2.35 5.79 0.38
CA HIS A 219 1.90 4.63 -0.38
C HIS A 219 1.66 4.96 -1.84
N ASN A 220 1.80 3.94 -2.70
CA ASN A 220 1.57 4.07 -4.14
C ASN A 220 0.18 4.65 -4.47
N SER A 221 -0.85 4.23 -3.73
CA SER A 221 -2.22 4.76 -3.93
C SER A 221 -2.36 6.25 -3.60
N GLY A 222 -1.40 6.86 -2.91
CA GLY A 222 -1.36 8.28 -2.60
C GLY A 222 -0.49 9.13 -3.53
N HIS A 223 0.12 8.57 -4.58
CA HIS A 223 1.02 9.35 -5.44
C HIS A 223 0.31 10.44 -6.25
N HIS A 224 -0.97 10.23 -6.63
CA HIS A 224 -1.78 11.26 -7.28
C HIS A 224 -1.88 12.56 -6.48
N THR A 225 -1.71 12.47 -5.16
CA THR A 225 -1.83 13.64 -4.28
C THR A 225 -0.80 14.72 -4.56
N ILE A 226 0.26 14.43 -5.31
CA ILE A 226 1.27 15.42 -5.69
C ILE A 226 0.64 16.51 -6.56
N GLU A 227 -0.16 16.15 -7.55
CA GLU A 227 -0.78 17.08 -8.51
C GLU A 227 -2.29 17.28 -8.27
N ALA A 228 -2.96 16.29 -7.70
CA ALA A 228 -4.41 16.28 -7.61
C ALA A 228 -4.97 16.90 -6.33
N ASN A 229 -4.17 17.04 -5.25
CA ASN A 229 -4.64 17.51 -3.94
C ASN A 229 -3.93 18.79 -3.50
N TYR A 230 -4.54 19.55 -2.58
CA TYR A 230 -3.90 20.75 -2.01
C TYR A 230 -2.63 20.43 -1.21
N SER A 231 -2.62 19.32 -0.48
CA SER A 231 -1.41 18.82 0.19
C SER A 231 -1.15 17.39 -0.26
N SER A 232 0.08 17.11 -0.70
CA SER A 232 0.46 15.74 -1.05
C SER A 232 0.66 14.89 0.21
N GLN A 233 0.62 13.56 0.09
CA GLN A 233 0.96 12.65 1.19
C GLN A 233 2.39 12.90 1.72
N PHE A 234 3.30 13.37 0.87
CA PHE A 234 4.68 13.69 1.23
C PHE A 234 4.77 14.99 2.06
N ASP A 235 4.08 16.06 1.63
CA ASP A 235 3.94 17.29 2.41
C ASP A 235 3.29 16.99 3.77
N MET A 236 2.25 16.17 3.77
CA MET A 236 1.56 15.76 4.98
C MET A 236 2.47 14.99 5.95
N LEU A 237 3.32 14.07 5.44
CA LEU A 237 4.30 13.36 6.26
C LEU A 237 5.29 14.34 6.91
N TRP A 238 5.79 15.33 6.15
CA TRP A 238 6.65 16.37 6.70
C TRP A 238 5.97 17.19 7.79
N ARG A 239 4.68 17.55 7.61
CA ARG A 239 3.90 18.25 8.63
C ARG A 239 3.79 17.44 9.91
N VAL A 240 3.52 16.13 9.80
CA VAL A 240 3.48 15.22 10.95
C VAL A 240 4.82 15.17 11.67
N ILE A 241 5.93 14.97 10.95
CA ILE A 241 7.28 14.86 11.53
C ILE A 241 7.70 16.16 12.22
N LEU A 242 7.40 17.31 11.61
CA LEU A 242 7.79 18.63 12.11
C LEU A 242 6.80 19.21 13.13
N GLY A 243 5.68 18.53 13.40
CA GLY A 243 4.65 18.98 14.33
C GLY A 243 3.84 20.19 13.84
N TYR A 244 3.75 20.38 12.52
CA TYR A 244 2.92 21.41 11.89
C TYR A 244 1.45 20.97 11.84
N PRO A 245 0.51 21.93 11.70
CA PRO A 245 -0.89 21.59 11.44
C PRO A 245 -1.02 20.73 10.19
N LEU A 246 -1.93 19.74 10.22
CA LEU A 246 -2.25 18.93 9.05
C LEU A 246 -2.77 19.82 7.91
N GLY A 247 -2.37 19.50 6.68
CA GLY A 247 -2.77 20.22 5.48
C GLY A 247 -4.17 19.84 5.00
N ASN A 248 -4.67 20.58 4.01
CA ASN A 248 -5.92 20.26 3.34
C ASN A 248 -5.74 19.06 2.39
N THR A 249 -6.54 18.03 2.58
CA THR A 249 -6.53 16.78 1.79
C THR A 249 -7.52 16.79 0.61
N ASP A 250 -8.28 17.86 0.41
CA ASP A 250 -9.24 17.96 -0.68
C ASP A 250 -8.56 17.88 -2.05
N LEU A 251 -9.30 17.39 -3.03
CA LEU A 251 -8.87 17.39 -4.41
C LEU A 251 -8.95 18.79 -5.03
N ILE A 252 -7.92 19.17 -5.77
CA ILE A 252 -7.93 20.27 -6.72
C ILE A 252 -8.69 19.82 -7.98
N LEU A 253 -8.35 18.61 -8.45
CA LEU A 253 -9.02 17.91 -9.55
C LEU A 253 -8.99 16.40 -9.31
N PRO A 254 -9.95 15.64 -9.83
CA PRO A 254 -9.85 14.19 -9.89
C PRO A 254 -8.54 13.77 -10.59
N GLY A 255 -7.94 12.69 -10.09
CA GLY A 255 -6.66 12.21 -10.61
C GLY A 255 -6.65 10.70 -10.86
N ALA A 256 -5.74 10.27 -11.73
CA ALA A 256 -5.42 8.88 -11.93
C ALA A 256 -3.92 8.65 -11.89
N ILE A 257 -3.50 7.43 -11.57
CA ILE A 257 -2.10 6.99 -11.57
C ILE A 257 -1.95 5.79 -12.48
N VAL A 258 -0.89 5.79 -13.29
CA VAL A 258 -0.39 4.62 -14.01
C VAL A 258 1.01 4.30 -13.49
N ASN A 259 1.23 3.10 -12.98
CA ASN A 259 2.56 2.67 -12.55
C ASN A 259 3.45 2.35 -13.78
N LEU A 260 4.69 2.84 -13.76
CA LEU A 260 5.72 2.46 -14.71
C LEU A 260 6.49 1.28 -14.12
N VAL A 261 6.27 0.11 -14.67
CA VAL A 261 6.94 -1.13 -14.22
C VAL A 261 7.74 -1.74 -15.36
N GLY A 262 8.86 -2.38 -15.01
CA GLY A 262 9.66 -3.10 -15.98
C GLY A 262 8.83 -4.14 -16.72
N SER A 263 8.91 -4.15 -18.03
CA SER A 263 8.17 -5.05 -18.92
C SER A 263 8.58 -6.51 -18.70
N GLU A 264 7.74 -7.44 -19.11
CA GLU A 264 8.06 -8.87 -19.05
C GLU A 264 9.31 -9.17 -19.88
N GLY A 265 10.21 -9.99 -19.33
CA GLY A 265 11.47 -10.38 -19.99
C GLY A 265 12.57 -9.33 -19.96
N CYS A 266 12.37 -8.11 -19.44
CA CYS A 266 13.44 -7.12 -19.33
C CYS A 266 14.31 -7.37 -18.09
N GLU A 267 15.63 -7.21 -18.26
CA GLU A 267 16.64 -7.18 -17.19
C GLU A 267 17.87 -6.41 -17.69
N GLY A 268 18.24 -5.31 -17.01
CA GLY A 268 19.39 -4.47 -17.35
C GLY A 268 19.10 -2.97 -17.27
N GLU A 269 19.85 -2.16 -17.98
CA GLU A 269 19.73 -0.70 -17.99
C GLU A 269 18.34 -0.27 -18.45
N ALA A 270 17.69 0.58 -17.66
CA ALA A 270 16.32 1.01 -17.91
C ALA A 270 16.21 1.98 -19.08
N HIS A 271 15.29 1.71 -19.99
CA HIS A 271 14.92 2.58 -21.10
C HIS A 271 13.40 2.81 -21.12
N TYR A 272 12.97 4.01 -21.47
CA TYR A 272 11.57 4.44 -21.46
C TYR A 272 11.09 4.72 -22.88
N GLU A 273 10.52 3.71 -23.53
CA GLU A 273 9.95 3.84 -24.88
C GLU A 273 8.61 4.59 -24.81
N GLY A 274 8.37 5.49 -25.78
CA GLY A 274 7.14 6.28 -25.87
C GLY A 274 7.05 7.45 -24.88
N LEU A 275 8.12 7.77 -24.16
CA LEU A 275 8.14 8.87 -23.19
C LEU A 275 7.81 10.22 -23.85
N ASP A 276 8.38 10.52 -25.00
CA ASP A 276 8.18 11.79 -25.72
C ASP A 276 6.70 12.02 -26.10
N GLU A 277 5.98 10.95 -26.44
CA GLU A 277 4.56 11.03 -26.77
C GLU A 277 3.71 11.33 -25.53
N VAL A 278 4.06 10.73 -24.38
CA VAL A 278 3.35 10.94 -23.12
C VAL A 278 3.62 12.34 -22.56
N LEU A 279 4.84 12.85 -22.70
CA LEU A 279 5.20 14.22 -22.28
C LEU A 279 4.48 15.32 -23.06
N GLN A 280 3.93 15.00 -24.25
CA GLN A 280 3.11 15.94 -25.03
C GLN A 280 1.63 15.97 -24.61
N MET A 281 1.21 15.09 -23.71
CA MET A 281 -0.19 15.02 -23.26
C MET A 281 -0.47 16.09 -22.20
N ASP A 282 -1.56 16.84 -22.35
CA ASP A 282 -2.00 17.83 -21.38
C ASP A 282 -2.43 17.18 -20.05
N ASN A 283 -2.07 17.83 -18.94
CA ASN A 283 -2.43 17.40 -17.58
C ASN A 283 -1.92 15.99 -17.21
N VAL A 284 -0.75 15.65 -17.74
CA VAL A 284 -0.04 14.39 -17.51
C VAL A 284 1.34 14.71 -16.92
N PHE A 285 1.68 14.07 -15.80
CA PHE A 285 2.92 14.33 -15.06
C PHE A 285 3.68 13.02 -14.87
N VAL A 286 4.89 12.96 -15.44
CA VAL A 286 5.73 11.76 -15.42
C VAL A 286 6.75 11.86 -14.30
N HIS A 287 6.77 10.85 -13.42
CA HIS A 287 7.71 10.71 -12.31
C HIS A 287 8.58 9.47 -12.52
N ILE A 288 9.86 9.67 -12.83
CA ILE A 288 10.86 8.61 -12.96
C ILE A 288 11.67 8.54 -11.66
N TYR A 289 11.80 7.33 -11.09
CA TYR A 289 12.44 7.14 -9.78
C TYR A 289 13.97 7.11 -9.81
N GLY A 290 14.60 7.29 -10.98
CA GLY A 290 16.05 7.36 -11.13
C GLY A 290 16.80 6.05 -10.90
N LYS A 291 16.12 4.91 -10.93
CA LYS A 291 16.75 3.59 -10.86
C LYS A 291 17.44 3.29 -12.18
N THR A 292 18.73 2.95 -12.15
CA THR A 292 19.55 2.68 -13.35
C THR A 292 19.11 1.42 -14.07
N ASP A 293 18.83 0.36 -13.31
CA ASP A 293 18.47 -0.94 -13.87
C ASP A 293 17.00 -1.26 -13.65
N THR A 294 16.39 -1.98 -14.59
CA THR A 294 15.05 -2.52 -14.49
C THR A 294 15.05 -4.04 -14.57
N LYS A 295 13.96 -4.63 -14.16
CA LYS A 295 13.58 -6.04 -14.36
C LYS A 295 12.08 -6.18 -14.37
N ALA A 296 11.56 -7.28 -14.87
CA ALA A 296 10.13 -7.55 -14.91
C ALA A 296 9.42 -7.24 -13.59
N GLY A 297 8.40 -6.38 -13.65
CA GLY A 297 7.58 -5.96 -12.50
C GLY A 297 8.25 -4.96 -11.53
N ARG A 298 9.50 -4.54 -11.76
CA ARG A 298 10.14 -3.52 -10.90
C ARG A 298 9.49 -2.17 -11.12
N LYS A 299 9.02 -1.53 -10.04
CA LYS A 299 8.47 -0.15 -10.08
C LYS A 299 9.58 0.84 -10.38
N MET A 300 9.48 1.53 -11.52
CA MET A 300 10.48 2.45 -12.07
C MET A 300 10.03 3.89 -12.06
N GLY A 301 8.73 4.13 -11.86
CA GLY A 301 8.11 5.43 -11.87
C GLY A 301 6.59 5.33 -11.79
N HIS A 302 5.94 6.46 -11.95
CA HIS A 302 4.50 6.55 -12.16
C HIS A 302 4.16 7.75 -13.05
N VAL A 303 2.97 7.75 -13.59
CA VAL A 303 2.40 8.90 -14.31
C VAL A 303 1.12 9.30 -13.60
N THR A 304 1.04 10.56 -13.18
CA THR A 304 -0.21 11.17 -12.68
C THR A 304 -0.94 11.84 -13.83
N ILE A 305 -2.25 11.69 -13.85
CA ILE A 305 -3.17 12.35 -14.78
C ILE A 305 -4.18 13.11 -13.94
N ILE A 306 -4.48 14.36 -14.29
CA ILE A 306 -5.57 15.12 -13.64
C ILE A 306 -6.58 15.57 -14.69
N SER A 307 -7.87 15.43 -14.37
CA SER A 307 -8.96 15.88 -15.25
C SER A 307 -10.28 16.02 -14.48
N ARG A 308 -11.13 16.92 -14.92
CA ARG A 308 -12.51 17.03 -14.40
C ARG A 308 -13.38 15.84 -14.83
N GLU A 309 -13.04 15.25 -15.99
CA GLU A 309 -13.83 14.20 -16.61
C GLU A 309 -13.21 12.83 -16.32
N LYS A 310 -13.94 11.97 -15.62
CA LYS A 310 -13.49 10.60 -15.33
C LYS A 310 -13.15 9.80 -16.60
N GLN A 311 -13.92 10.02 -17.67
CA GLN A 311 -13.67 9.33 -18.94
C GLN A 311 -12.31 9.70 -19.55
N ASP A 312 -11.89 10.97 -19.41
CA ASP A 312 -10.57 11.43 -19.86
C ASP A 312 -9.45 10.79 -19.05
N LEU A 313 -9.64 10.65 -17.71
CA LEU A 313 -8.67 9.94 -16.85
C LEU A 313 -8.46 8.49 -17.33
N VAL A 314 -9.55 7.76 -17.55
CA VAL A 314 -9.51 6.36 -18.01
C VAL A 314 -8.88 6.25 -19.39
N TYR A 315 -9.30 7.11 -20.34
CA TYR A 315 -8.74 7.13 -21.70
C TYR A 315 -7.23 7.35 -21.67
N LYS A 316 -6.77 8.39 -20.96
CA LYS A 316 -5.35 8.72 -20.85
C LYS A 316 -4.57 7.61 -20.12
N ALA A 317 -5.13 7.01 -19.06
CA ALA A 317 -4.49 5.92 -18.35
C ALA A 317 -4.22 4.73 -19.30
N HIS A 318 -5.21 4.31 -20.07
CA HIS A 318 -5.03 3.24 -21.06
C HIS A 318 -4.05 3.64 -22.17
N LYS A 319 -4.11 4.89 -22.66
CA LYS A 319 -3.17 5.37 -23.69
C LYS A 319 -1.74 5.34 -23.16
N ILE A 320 -1.49 5.87 -21.97
CA ILE A 320 -0.16 5.88 -21.33
C ILE A 320 0.37 4.46 -21.15
N ARG A 321 -0.47 3.56 -20.60
CA ARG A 321 -0.11 2.15 -20.41
C ARG A 321 0.30 1.46 -21.71
N ASN A 322 -0.33 1.81 -22.82
CA ASN A 322 -0.03 1.21 -24.12
C ASN A 322 1.19 1.85 -24.80
N THR A 323 1.45 3.13 -24.57
CA THR A 323 2.50 3.90 -25.21
C THR A 323 3.81 3.85 -24.42
N LEU A 324 3.79 4.14 -23.10
CA LEU A 324 4.99 4.24 -22.28
C LEU A 324 5.37 2.88 -21.71
N LYS A 325 6.48 2.33 -22.17
CA LYS A 325 7.02 1.05 -21.72
C LYS A 325 8.37 1.23 -21.05
N VAL A 326 8.61 0.48 -19.99
CA VAL A 326 9.94 0.38 -19.37
C VAL A 326 10.56 -0.93 -19.80
N VAL A 327 11.61 -0.85 -20.60
CA VAL A 327 12.33 -2.00 -21.15
C VAL A 327 13.80 -1.94 -20.73
N SER A 328 14.56 -3.00 -20.98
CA SER A 328 16.02 -3.00 -20.85
C SER A 328 16.67 -2.78 -22.21
N LYS A 329 17.76 -2.03 -22.25
CA LYS A 329 18.69 -1.99 -23.39
C LYS A 329 19.52 -3.23 -23.44
#